data_c7963de273c00a9f570ff6d83587ea75
#
_entry.id   c7963de273c00a9f570ff6d83587ea75
#
_cell.length_a   1.000
_cell.length_b   1.000
_cell.length_c   1.000
_cell.angle_alpha   90.00
_cell.angle_beta   90.00
_cell.angle_gamma   90.00
#
_symmetry.space_group_name_H-M   'P 1'
#
loop_
_entity.id
_entity.type
_entity.pdbx_description
1 polymer ?
#
loop_
_entity_poly.entity_id
_entity_poly.type
_entity_poly.pdbx_seq_one_letter_code
_entity_poly.pdbx_strand_id
1 'polypeptide(L)'
;LTIVIEILQLLLLWVVLNHFGSVGGWTFWEVVLLLTLKNLAVIAYQQLFWTGGLDTAVIRGEVDKFLIRPLDPMIHFLADHEQSPARIPQGLFAIALLVIASIQIPIDWSLLKIVGLAIGFGGGILIYTGVQLIGSSVAFWTKREDTLTVLLPYMTDTFTQYPLHIYGGAIHTALTFVIPFAFINFIP
;
A
#
# COMPACT_ATOMS: atom_id res chain seq x y z
N LEU A 1 -10.10 3.10 -15.56
CA LEU A 1 -8.70 3.05 -16.01
C LEU A 1 -7.84 2.16 -15.12
N THR A 2 -7.91 2.30 -13.80
CA THR A 2 -7.06 1.59 -12.81
C THR A 2 -7.20 0.08 -12.90
N ILE A 3 -8.42 -0.45 -12.95
CA ILE A 3 -8.67 -1.91 -13.10
C ILE A 3 -8.04 -2.45 -14.40
N VAL A 4 -8.08 -1.68 -15.49
CA VAL A 4 -7.44 -2.09 -16.76
C VAL A 4 -5.92 -2.21 -16.59
N ILE A 5 -5.30 -1.28 -15.87
CA ILE A 5 -3.88 -1.32 -15.58
C ILE A 5 -3.54 -2.54 -14.71
N GLU A 6 -4.35 -2.84 -13.70
CA GLU A 6 -4.19 -4.04 -12.85
C GLU A 6 -4.30 -5.34 -13.68
N ILE A 7 -5.27 -5.42 -14.57
CA ILE A 7 -5.40 -6.57 -15.48
C ILE A 7 -4.17 -6.70 -16.39
N LEU A 8 -3.67 -5.59 -16.94
CA LEU A 8 -2.46 -5.61 -17.77
C LEU A 8 -1.21 -6.04 -16.97
N GLN A 9 -1.08 -5.61 -15.72
CA GLN A 9 -0.02 -6.06 -14.82
C GLN A 9 -0.11 -7.57 -14.54
N LEU A 10 -1.31 -8.09 -14.30
CA LEU A 10 -1.53 -9.52 -14.10
C LEU A 10 -1.24 -10.33 -15.37
N LEU A 11 -1.61 -9.82 -16.53
CA LEU A 11 -1.29 -10.46 -17.81
C LEU A 11 0.23 -10.50 -18.05
N LEU A 12 0.92 -9.40 -17.80
CA LEU A 12 2.37 -9.34 -17.92
C LEU A 12 3.03 -10.33 -16.95
N LEU A 13 2.58 -10.36 -15.71
CA LEU A 13 3.05 -11.31 -14.70
C LEU A 13 2.83 -12.76 -15.14
N TRP A 14 1.64 -13.05 -15.69
CA TRP A 14 1.32 -14.37 -16.21
C TRP A 14 2.24 -14.79 -17.36
N VAL A 15 2.49 -13.89 -18.32
CA VAL A 15 3.40 -14.14 -19.44
C VAL A 15 4.82 -14.42 -18.95
N VAL A 16 5.32 -13.61 -18.02
CA VAL A 16 6.67 -13.79 -17.46
C VAL A 16 6.79 -15.12 -16.74
N LEU A 17 5.85 -15.43 -15.83
CA LEU A 17 5.90 -16.67 -15.06
C LEU A 17 5.65 -17.91 -15.91
N ASN A 18 4.82 -17.80 -16.94
CA ASN A 18 4.62 -18.91 -17.89
C ASN A 18 5.88 -19.19 -18.71
N HIS A 19 6.71 -18.18 -18.94
CA HIS A 19 7.97 -18.34 -19.68
C HIS A 19 9.12 -18.84 -18.78
N PHE A 20 9.21 -18.37 -17.55
CA PHE A 20 10.31 -18.68 -16.61
C PHE A 20 9.94 -19.73 -15.54
N GLY A 21 8.69 -20.12 -15.45
CA GLY A 21 8.16 -21.12 -14.50
C GLY A 21 7.97 -20.59 -13.07
N SER A 22 8.92 -19.85 -12.52
CA SER A 22 8.83 -19.19 -11.21
C SER A 22 9.76 -17.99 -11.14
N VAL A 23 9.42 -17.00 -10.36
CA VAL A 23 10.27 -15.85 -10.05
C VAL A 23 10.70 -15.95 -8.60
N GLY A 24 12.00 -16.22 -8.37
CA GLY A 24 12.52 -16.41 -7.01
C GLY A 24 11.90 -17.55 -6.23
N GLY A 25 11.36 -18.58 -6.89
CA GLY A 25 10.68 -19.72 -6.27
C GLY A 25 9.18 -19.53 -6.03
N TRP A 26 8.63 -18.35 -6.35
CA TRP A 26 7.21 -18.03 -6.18
C TRP A 26 6.41 -18.42 -7.43
N THR A 27 5.26 -19.02 -7.19
CA THR A 27 4.29 -19.35 -8.24
C THR A 27 3.45 -18.14 -8.62
N PHE A 28 2.76 -18.22 -9.76
CA PHE A 28 1.86 -17.15 -10.22
C PHE A 28 0.84 -16.72 -9.16
N TRP A 29 0.16 -17.69 -8.54
CA TRP A 29 -0.89 -17.40 -7.58
C TRP A 29 -0.38 -16.81 -6.27
N GLU A 30 0.81 -17.20 -5.83
CA GLU A 30 1.46 -16.61 -4.65
C GLU A 30 1.82 -15.13 -4.89
N VAL A 31 2.34 -14.80 -6.08
CA VAL A 31 2.61 -13.39 -6.43
C VAL A 31 1.31 -12.61 -6.60
N VAL A 32 0.25 -13.21 -7.18
CA VAL A 32 -1.08 -12.58 -7.26
C VAL A 32 -1.64 -12.29 -5.87
N LEU A 33 -1.50 -13.22 -4.93
CA LEU A 33 -1.93 -13.03 -3.54
C LEU A 33 -1.21 -11.83 -2.90
N LEU A 34 0.12 -11.77 -3.04
CA LEU A 34 0.93 -10.65 -2.57
C LEU A 34 0.48 -9.30 -3.14
N LEU A 35 0.37 -9.21 -4.47
CA LEU A 35 -0.06 -7.99 -5.16
C LEU A 35 -1.45 -7.56 -4.72
N THR A 36 -2.34 -8.51 -4.51
CA THR A 36 -3.72 -8.24 -4.11
C THR A 36 -3.80 -7.71 -2.68
N LEU A 37 -3.04 -8.31 -1.74
CA LEU A 37 -2.94 -7.82 -0.36
C LEU A 37 -2.38 -6.39 -0.33
N LYS A 38 -1.30 -6.12 -1.08
CA LYS A 38 -0.75 -4.78 -1.22
C LYS A 38 -1.78 -3.80 -1.76
N ASN A 39 -2.48 -4.13 -2.85
CA ASN A 39 -3.48 -3.26 -3.45
C ASN A 39 -4.62 -2.96 -2.48
N LEU A 40 -5.09 -3.97 -1.74
CA LEU A 40 -6.12 -3.78 -0.70
C LEU A 40 -5.63 -2.86 0.42
N ALA A 41 -4.37 -3.00 0.87
CA ALA A 41 -3.79 -2.12 1.87
C ALA A 41 -3.71 -0.66 1.39
N VAL A 42 -3.31 -0.44 0.13
CA VAL A 42 -3.29 0.89 -0.51
C VAL A 42 -4.70 1.47 -0.63
N ILE A 43 -5.68 0.68 -1.05
CA ILE A 43 -7.08 1.12 -1.14
C ILE A 43 -7.62 1.47 0.24
N ALA A 44 -7.35 0.64 1.26
CA ALA A 44 -7.76 0.90 2.64
C ALA A 44 -7.12 2.18 3.19
N TYR A 45 -5.82 2.39 2.98
CA TYR A 45 -5.15 3.65 3.29
C TYR A 45 -5.85 4.84 2.62
N GLN A 46 -6.09 4.74 1.33
CA GLN A 46 -6.70 5.82 0.55
C GLN A 46 -8.14 6.13 0.93
N GLN A 47 -8.87 5.18 1.52
CA GLN A 47 -10.24 5.39 1.97
C GLN A 47 -10.34 5.83 3.44
N LEU A 48 -9.43 5.35 4.30
CA LEU A 48 -9.52 5.55 5.74
C LEU A 48 -8.53 6.59 6.28
N PHE A 49 -7.34 6.68 5.70
CA PHE A 49 -6.20 7.41 6.27
C PHE A 49 -5.49 8.29 5.24
N TRP A 50 -6.18 8.74 4.21
CA TRP A 50 -5.58 9.51 3.13
C TRP A 50 -4.88 10.77 3.63
N THR A 51 -3.57 10.79 3.55
CA THR A 51 -2.71 11.94 3.89
C THR A 51 -2.22 12.69 2.65
N GLY A 52 -2.56 12.21 1.47
CA GLY A 52 -2.29 12.91 0.22
C GLY A 52 -3.04 14.24 0.18
N GLY A 53 -2.31 15.31 -0.18
CA GLY A 53 -2.87 16.66 -0.14
C GLY A 53 -2.61 17.42 1.16
N LEU A 54 -2.02 16.78 2.20
CA LEU A 54 -1.57 17.49 3.39
C LEU A 54 -0.49 18.54 3.04
N ASP A 55 0.45 18.20 2.17
CA ASP A 55 1.44 19.10 1.60
C ASP A 55 0.79 20.30 0.91
N THR A 56 -0.18 20.05 0.04
CA THR A 56 -0.94 21.11 -0.64
C THR A 56 -1.72 21.97 0.35
N ALA A 57 -2.37 21.35 1.34
CA ALA A 57 -3.10 22.07 2.38
C ALA A 57 -2.17 22.97 3.23
N VAL A 58 -0.97 22.47 3.55
CA VAL A 58 0.07 23.26 4.27
C VAL A 58 0.51 24.46 3.43
N ILE A 59 0.83 24.25 2.16
CA ILE A 59 1.32 25.30 1.26
C ILE A 59 0.26 26.40 1.05
N ARG A 60 -1.02 26.00 0.95
CA ARG A 60 -2.14 26.92 0.77
C ARG A 60 -2.62 27.58 2.06
N GLY A 61 -2.05 27.21 3.22
CA GLY A 61 -2.50 27.70 4.53
C GLY A 61 -3.88 27.16 4.95
N GLU A 62 -4.37 26.09 4.29
CA GLU A 62 -5.67 25.49 4.59
C GLU A 62 -5.66 24.71 5.91
N VAL A 63 -4.47 24.39 6.44
CA VAL A 63 -4.31 23.72 7.74
C VAL A 63 -4.80 24.60 8.88
N ASP A 64 -4.73 25.93 8.74
CA ASP A 64 -5.15 26.87 9.78
C ASP A 64 -6.64 26.72 10.11
N LYS A 65 -7.48 26.30 9.15
CA LYS A 65 -8.91 26.04 9.39
C LYS A 65 -9.15 24.89 10.39
N PHE A 66 -8.20 23.96 10.50
CA PHE A 66 -8.28 22.84 11.43
C PHE A 66 -7.80 23.20 12.83
N LEU A 67 -6.90 24.20 12.95
CA LEU A 67 -6.34 24.65 14.23
C LEU A 67 -7.35 25.45 15.07
N ILE A 68 -8.32 26.11 14.43
CA ILE A 68 -9.34 26.93 15.14
C ILE A 68 -10.53 26.10 15.65
N ARG A 69 -10.59 24.83 15.38
CA ARG A 69 -11.68 23.97 15.81
C ARG A 69 -11.32 23.16 17.05
N PRO A 70 -12.27 22.82 17.94
CA PRO A 70 -12.00 22.13 19.21
C PRO A 70 -11.79 20.61 19.04
N LEU A 71 -11.12 20.19 17.95
CA LEU A 71 -10.78 18.81 17.62
C LEU A 71 -9.30 18.72 17.27
N ASP A 72 -8.73 17.52 17.40
CA ASP A 72 -7.37 17.28 16.93
C ASP A 72 -7.27 17.61 15.44
N PRO A 73 -6.34 18.49 15.03
CA PRO A 73 -6.21 18.94 13.66
C PRO A 73 -6.00 17.80 12.66
N MET A 74 -5.28 16.74 13.07
CA MET A 74 -5.02 15.60 12.21
C MET A 74 -6.26 14.74 11.99
N ILE A 75 -7.02 14.48 13.06
CA ILE A 75 -8.29 13.76 12.96
C ILE A 75 -9.26 14.53 12.07
N HIS A 76 -9.27 15.85 12.19
CA HIS A 76 -10.15 16.70 11.39
C HIS A 76 -9.73 16.70 9.92
N PHE A 77 -8.43 16.77 9.63
CA PHE A 77 -7.90 16.67 8.26
C PHE A 77 -8.29 15.33 7.61
N LEU A 78 -8.12 14.22 8.34
CA LEU A 78 -8.49 12.89 7.85
C LEU A 78 -10.01 12.75 7.62
N ALA A 79 -10.83 13.38 8.47
CA ALA A 79 -12.30 13.35 8.34
C ALA A 79 -12.83 14.25 7.21
N ASP A 80 -12.11 15.32 6.87
CA ASP A 80 -12.48 16.26 5.79
C ASP A 80 -12.15 15.69 4.37
N HIS A 81 -11.50 14.51 4.33
CA HIS A 81 -11.15 13.88 3.07
C HIS A 81 -12.37 13.30 2.36
N GLU A 82 -12.58 13.72 1.11
CA GLU A 82 -13.61 13.13 0.24
C GLU A 82 -13.22 11.71 -0.18
N GLN A 83 -14.01 10.75 0.27
CA GLN A 83 -13.89 9.36 -0.17
C GLN A 83 -14.28 9.25 -1.64
N SER A 84 -13.42 8.63 -2.44
CA SER A 84 -13.70 8.45 -3.88
C SER A 84 -14.52 7.18 -4.12
N PRO A 85 -15.80 7.29 -4.55
CA PRO A 85 -16.62 6.12 -4.90
C PRO A 85 -16.00 5.27 -6.03
N ALA A 86 -15.15 5.87 -6.86
CA ALA A 86 -14.46 5.17 -7.95
C ALA A 86 -13.50 4.06 -7.47
N ARG A 87 -13.11 4.05 -6.20
CA ARG A 87 -12.25 3.02 -5.59
C ARG A 87 -13.02 1.78 -5.15
N ILE A 88 -14.35 1.86 -4.99
CA ILE A 88 -15.17 0.71 -4.58
C ILE A 88 -15.07 -0.44 -5.59
N PRO A 89 -15.23 -0.24 -6.92
CA PRO A 89 -15.04 -1.30 -7.89
C PRO A 89 -13.63 -1.90 -7.87
N GLN A 90 -12.60 -1.08 -7.63
CA GLN A 90 -11.22 -1.55 -7.52
C GLN A 90 -11.04 -2.44 -6.29
N GLY A 91 -11.60 -2.04 -5.14
CA GLY A 91 -11.58 -2.86 -3.94
C GLY A 91 -12.30 -4.20 -4.11
N LEU A 92 -13.47 -4.20 -4.76
CA LEU A 92 -14.21 -5.42 -5.07
C LEU A 92 -13.43 -6.35 -6.00
N PHE A 93 -12.78 -5.79 -7.03
CA PHE A 93 -11.91 -6.56 -7.92
C PHE A 93 -10.73 -7.17 -7.18
N ALA A 94 -10.07 -6.42 -6.32
CA ALA A 94 -8.98 -6.91 -5.49
C ALA A 94 -9.45 -8.02 -4.52
N ILE A 95 -10.61 -7.87 -3.88
CA ILE A 95 -11.18 -8.91 -3.01
C ILE A 95 -11.48 -10.19 -3.82
N ALA A 96 -12.05 -10.07 -5.02
CA ALA A 96 -12.31 -11.20 -5.88
C ALA A 96 -11.01 -11.95 -6.25
N LEU A 97 -9.96 -11.22 -6.61
CA LEU A 97 -8.64 -11.80 -6.90
C LEU A 97 -8.02 -12.47 -5.66
N LEU A 98 -8.16 -11.86 -4.47
CA LEU A 98 -7.67 -12.44 -3.23
C LEU A 98 -8.34 -13.80 -2.97
N VAL A 99 -9.65 -13.88 -3.13
CA VAL A 99 -10.41 -15.13 -2.94
C VAL A 99 -9.97 -16.18 -3.95
N ILE A 100 -9.84 -15.82 -5.22
CA ILE A 100 -9.39 -16.73 -6.28
C ILE A 100 -7.98 -17.24 -5.97
N ALA A 101 -7.04 -16.36 -5.66
CA ALA A 101 -5.65 -16.73 -5.33
C ALA A 101 -5.59 -17.64 -4.09
N SER A 102 -6.38 -17.35 -3.06
CA SER A 102 -6.44 -18.15 -1.83
C SER A 102 -6.97 -19.58 -2.05
N ILE A 103 -7.82 -19.79 -3.06
CA ILE A 103 -8.33 -21.13 -3.42
C ILE A 103 -7.29 -21.91 -4.25
N GLN A 104 -6.50 -21.21 -5.06
CA GLN A 104 -5.52 -21.82 -5.96
C GLN A 104 -4.23 -22.24 -5.26
N ILE A 105 -3.95 -21.66 -4.09
CA ILE A 105 -2.76 -21.99 -3.30
C ILE A 105 -3.19 -23.04 -2.24
N PRO A 106 -2.45 -24.14 -2.08
CA PRO A 106 -2.72 -25.15 -1.05
C PRO A 106 -2.32 -24.64 0.34
N ILE A 107 -3.07 -23.67 0.85
CA ILE A 107 -2.87 -23.12 2.19
C ILE A 107 -3.75 -23.86 3.18
N ASP A 108 -3.15 -24.49 4.19
CA ASP A 108 -3.90 -25.01 5.33
C ASP A 108 -4.36 -23.86 6.23
N TRP A 109 -5.57 -23.39 6.00
CA TRP A 109 -6.15 -22.29 6.75
C TRP A 109 -6.43 -22.70 8.20
N SER A 110 -5.66 -22.19 9.13
CA SER A 110 -5.91 -22.27 10.56
C SER A 110 -6.36 -20.92 11.11
N LEU A 111 -7.07 -20.95 12.23
CA LEU A 111 -7.50 -19.70 12.90
C LEU A 111 -6.30 -18.79 13.19
N LEU A 112 -5.16 -19.35 13.60
CA LEU A 112 -3.93 -18.60 13.87
C LEU A 112 -3.40 -17.89 12.63
N LYS A 113 -3.42 -18.53 11.48
CA LYS A 113 -2.98 -17.92 10.19
C LYS A 113 -3.92 -16.80 9.75
N ILE A 114 -5.23 -16.98 9.93
CA ILE A 114 -6.22 -15.94 9.60
C ILE A 114 -6.03 -14.70 10.51
N VAL A 115 -5.85 -14.92 11.82
CA VAL A 115 -5.59 -13.83 12.77
C VAL A 115 -4.25 -13.16 12.46
N GLY A 116 -3.20 -13.94 12.16
CA GLY A 116 -1.90 -13.42 11.75
C GLY A 116 -2.00 -12.55 10.49
N LEU A 117 -2.71 -13.02 9.46
CA LEU A 117 -2.96 -12.27 8.24
C LEU A 117 -3.71 -10.95 8.52
N ALA A 118 -4.75 -10.99 9.36
CA ALA A 118 -5.51 -9.78 9.72
C ALA A 118 -4.65 -8.75 10.48
N ILE A 119 -3.82 -9.20 11.43
CA ILE A 119 -2.89 -8.33 12.16
C ILE A 119 -1.82 -7.77 11.21
N GLY A 120 -1.23 -8.62 10.38
CA GLY A 120 -0.22 -8.21 9.39
C GLY A 120 -0.79 -7.20 8.39
N PHE A 121 -1.99 -7.46 7.87
CA PHE A 121 -2.68 -6.55 6.96
C PHE A 121 -2.99 -5.19 7.61
N GLY A 122 -3.53 -5.19 8.84
CA GLY A 122 -3.76 -3.95 9.60
C GLY A 122 -2.46 -3.20 9.90
N GLY A 123 -1.42 -3.89 10.31
CA GLY A 123 -0.08 -3.35 10.50
C GLY A 123 0.50 -2.74 9.23
N GLY A 124 0.34 -3.43 8.10
CA GLY A 124 0.74 -2.95 6.77
C GLY A 124 0.08 -1.62 6.39
N ILE A 125 -1.24 -1.49 6.63
CA ILE A 125 -1.97 -0.23 6.40
C ILE A 125 -1.39 0.90 7.26
N LEU A 126 -1.13 0.64 8.54
CA LEU A 126 -0.59 1.65 9.46
C LEU A 126 0.84 2.07 9.06
N ILE A 127 1.68 1.13 8.66
CA ILE A 127 3.04 1.42 8.17
C ILE A 127 2.98 2.25 6.89
N TYR A 128 2.12 1.87 5.94
CA TYR A 128 1.93 2.62 4.71
C TYR A 128 1.47 4.05 5.02
N THR A 129 0.48 4.21 5.90
CA THR A 129 -0.02 5.52 6.36
C THR A 129 1.10 6.34 7.00
N GLY A 130 1.89 5.73 7.89
CA GLY A 130 3.00 6.41 8.57
C GLY A 130 4.07 6.92 7.60
N VAL A 131 4.47 6.11 6.62
CA VAL A 131 5.45 6.50 5.59
C VAL A 131 4.92 7.67 4.76
N GLN A 132 3.65 7.62 4.35
CA GLN A 132 3.03 8.69 3.58
C GLN A 132 2.90 9.98 4.40
N LEU A 133 2.54 9.85 5.68
CA LEU A 133 2.44 11.00 6.59
C LEU A 133 3.80 11.67 6.81
N ILE A 134 4.87 10.89 7.00
CA ILE A 134 6.23 11.41 7.11
C ILE A 134 6.59 12.21 5.86
N GLY A 135 6.32 11.66 4.66
CA GLY A 135 6.58 12.35 3.40
C GLY A 135 5.83 13.67 3.28
N SER A 136 4.53 13.65 3.55
CA SER A 136 3.67 14.84 3.45
C SER A 136 4.01 15.89 4.50
N SER A 137 4.50 15.47 5.68
CA SER A 137 4.85 16.39 6.76
C SER A 137 6.05 17.28 6.45
N VAL A 138 6.93 16.88 5.52
CA VAL A 138 8.10 17.69 5.12
C VAL A 138 7.68 19.04 4.54
N ALA A 139 6.48 19.15 3.98
CA ALA A 139 5.93 20.40 3.47
C ALA A 139 5.82 21.51 4.52
N PHE A 140 5.69 21.19 5.82
CA PHE A 140 5.68 22.18 6.90
C PHE A 140 6.98 22.98 6.98
N TRP A 141 8.11 22.37 6.60
CA TRP A 141 9.43 23.02 6.62
C TRP A 141 9.81 23.61 5.27
N THR A 142 9.57 22.86 4.20
CA THR A 142 10.01 23.26 2.85
C THR A 142 9.06 24.23 2.18
N LYS A 143 7.77 24.22 2.54
CA LYS A 143 6.69 25.01 1.91
C LYS A 143 6.66 24.84 0.38
N ARG A 144 7.00 23.66 -0.09
CA ARG A 144 6.98 23.28 -1.51
C ARG A 144 6.27 21.96 -1.67
N GLU A 145 5.65 21.75 -2.82
CA GLU A 145 5.25 20.43 -3.27
C GLU A 145 6.55 19.67 -3.57
N ASP A 146 7.05 18.96 -2.56
CA ASP A 146 8.37 18.38 -2.65
C ASP A 146 8.36 17.03 -3.38
N THR A 147 9.49 16.76 -4.00
CA THR A 147 9.80 15.47 -4.63
C THR A 147 9.55 14.30 -3.69
N LEU A 148 9.65 14.50 -2.37
CA LEU A 148 9.44 13.44 -1.37
C LEU A 148 7.97 12.99 -1.29
N THR A 149 7.01 13.88 -1.46
CA THR A 149 5.57 13.54 -1.45
C THR A 149 5.17 12.70 -2.64
N VAL A 150 5.92 12.79 -3.75
CA VAL A 150 5.74 11.96 -4.94
C VAL A 150 6.65 10.73 -4.90
N LEU A 151 7.88 10.89 -4.44
CA LEU A 151 8.90 9.85 -4.46
C LEU A 151 8.60 8.71 -3.47
N LEU A 152 8.16 9.04 -2.24
CA LEU A 152 7.89 8.02 -1.23
C LEU A 152 6.73 7.08 -1.61
N PRO A 153 5.56 7.55 -2.08
CA PRO A 153 4.53 6.68 -2.63
C PRO A 153 5.05 5.79 -3.76
N TYR A 154 5.79 6.38 -4.70
CA TYR A 154 6.35 5.65 -5.84
C TYR A 154 7.35 4.57 -5.40
N MET A 155 8.26 4.89 -4.46
CA MET A 155 9.19 3.91 -3.89
C MET A 155 8.45 2.81 -3.13
N THR A 156 7.47 3.18 -2.29
CA THR A 156 6.65 2.21 -1.55
C THR A 156 5.97 1.26 -2.53
N ASP A 157 5.33 1.78 -3.56
CA ASP A 157 4.65 0.98 -4.57
C ASP A 157 5.63 0.06 -5.32
N THR A 158 6.78 0.56 -5.71
CA THR A 158 7.78 -0.20 -6.47
C THR A 158 8.37 -1.34 -5.64
N PHE A 159 8.77 -1.06 -4.41
CA PHE A 159 9.42 -2.06 -3.56
C PHE A 159 8.45 -3.08 -2.96
N THR A 160 7.16 -2.78 -2.89
CA THR A 160 6.14 -3.72 -2.41
C THR A 160 5.50 -4.56 -3.53
N GLN A 161 5.87 -4.35 -4.79
CA GLN A 161 5.34 -5.14 -5.92
C GLN A 161 5.95 -6.54 -6.03
N TYR A 162 7.18 -6.71 -5.56
CA TYR A 162 7.93 -7.94 -5.72
C TYR A 162 8.41 -8.50 -4.39
N PRO A 163 8.59 -9.84 -4.29
CA PRO A 163 9.13 -10.47 -3.09
C PRO A 163 10.52 -9.91 -2.72
N LEU A 164 10.70 -9.55 -1.46
CA LEU A 164 11.91 -8.85 -0.99
C LEU A 164 13.21 -9.62 -1.15
N HIS A 165 13.16 -10.96 -1.21
CA HIS A 165 14.36 -11.79 -1.39
C HIS A 165 15.04 -11.61 -2.76
N ILE A 166 14.36 -10.96 -3.74
CA ILE A 166 14.97 -10.62 -5.03
C ILE A 166 16.01 -9.51 -4.87
N TYR A 167 15.87 -8.68 -3.84
CA TYR A 167 16.79 -7.58 -3.56
C TYR A 167 18.01 -8.09 -2.79
N GLY A 168 19.21 -7.58 -3.11
CA GLY A 168 20.45 -7.94 -2.42
C GLY A 168 20.39 -7.66 -0.91
N GLY A 169 21.18 -8.38 -0.10
CA GLY A 169 21.08 -8.41 1.34
C GLY A 169 21.07 -7.04 2.04
N ALA A 170 21.83 -6.05 1.57
CA ALA A 170 21.80 -4.70 2.15
C ALA A 170 20.48 -3.99 1.92
N ILE A 171 19.92 -4.09 0.71
CA ILE A 171 18.61 -3.50 0.36
C ILE A 171 17.49 -4.21 1.13
N HIS A 172 17.54 -5.53 1.19
CA HIS A 172 16.58 -6.33 1.98
C HIS A 172 16.57 -5.90 3.45
N THR A 173 17.73 -5.72 4.09
CA THR A 173 17.83 -5.27 5.48
C THR A 173 17.28 -3.86 5.66
N ALA A 174 17.60 -2.94 4.75
CA ALA A 174 17.09 -1.57 4.78
C ALA A 174 15.56 -1.52 4.62
N LEU A 175 14.98 -2.28 3.69
CA LEU A 175 13.54 -2.36 3.46
C LEU A 175 12.77 -3.12 4.55
N THR A 176 13.47 -3.88 5.38
CA THR A 176 12.85 -4.60 6.50
C THR A 176 12.89 -3.78 7.80
N PHE A 177 14.02 -3.12 8.10
CA PHE A 177 14.25 -2.52 9.42
C PHE A 177 14.28 -0.98 9.42
N VAL A 178 14.69 -0.34 8.33
CA VAL A 178 14.77 1.13 8.25
C VAL A 178 13.46 1.71 7.72
N ILE A 179 12.99 1.18 6.60
CA ILE A 179 11.69 1.54 6.03
C ILE A 179 10.90 0.23 5.94
N PRO A 180 10.07 -0.10 6.93
CA PRO A 180 9.55 -1.46 7.13
C PRO A 180 8.51 -1.87 6.06
N PHE A 181 8.87 -1.74 4.78
CA PHE A 181 8.02 -2.13 3.65
C PHE A 181 7.72 -3.62 3.61
N ALA A 182 8.61 -4.44 4.19
CA ALA A 182 8.40 -5.87 4.32
C ALA A 182 7.09 -6.23 5.03
N PHE A 183 6.69 -5.45 6.03
CA PHE A 183 5.49 -5.69 6.80
C PHE A 183 4.19 -5.27 6.10
N ILE A 184 4.28 -4.51 5.01
CA ILE A 184 3.09 -4.13 4.23
C ILE A 184 2.57 -5.34 3.44
N ASN A 185 3.47 -6.21 2.99
CA ASN A 185 3.13 -7.21 2.00
C ASN A 185 3.77 -8.60 2.21
N PHE A 186 4.97 -8.67 2.80
CA PHE A 186 5.82 -9.86 2.74
C PHE A 186 5.80 -10.72 4.01
N ILE A 187 5.41 -10.17 5.16
CA ILE A 187 5.41 -10.85 6.47
C ILE A 187 4.00 -10.96 7.10
N PRO A 188 2.89 -10.77 6.41
CA PRO A 188 1.59 -11.04 7.01
C PRO A 188 1.30 -12.54 7.18
#